data_f830d76298504b96b25c24a2a0c46d6c
#
_entry.id   f830d76298504b96b25c24a2a0c46d6c
#
_cell.length_a   1.000
_cell.length_b   1.000
_cell.length_c   1.000
_cell.angle_alpha   90.00
_cell.angle_beta   90.00
_cell.angle_gamma   90.00
#
_symmetry.space_group_name_H-M   'P 1'
#
loop_
_entity.id
_entity.type
_entity.pdbx_description
1 polymer ?
#
loop_
_entity_poly.entity_id
_entity_poly.type
_entity_poly.pdbx_seq_one_letter_code
_entity_poly.pdbx_strand_id
1 'polypeptide(L)'
;MGQSFSDISLYHEYRSVKEKEHLVSQKTWDDLNLDDFFEWADRTSSCVGRQYLYDLLHYNRLSEISEQEEVIRELSADKELRAEIRSELQKLDTPDACAIASLFSISHPIYSRRFYRLLSILQFVPFVLSGMVYVTSSLYVLGLLCISVLVNMVLHYRSKARIQGYFFSIPQLWLLLRQAERLAQIPLCVSVHRDIQKTLQALRPLRKQLSTFRFSIKLESDIAILAYFFIEMVNVFFLREVIPVSKAFFLLQGRQEQIEEVFRYFGLVDALCSVSELRDGLPYYTLPEACDEGETLHAEGLYHPLIEHCIPNDITLCGSSVLVTGSNMSGKTTFIRAIGLNLLSAQVFHTCFARSFRFPMDTALFSAIHLEDSLMEGKSFFLQEVQIVREMLEVGKGRRQLFLLDELFKGTNTVERIAIAKAVLSALAHKNSIVFATTHDVELASLLENEYESFHFCECVADNTLSFDYKLKPGPATERNAIRIIEMCGYPKEVVGEAYRLAKKHVL
;
A
#
# COMPACT_ATOMS: atom_id res chain seq x y z
N MET A 1 9.51 5.21 -17.94
CA MET A 1 8.04 5.37 -17.75
C MET A 1 7.75 4.82 -16.38
N GLY A 2 7.29 5.63 -15.43
CA GLY A 2 6.94 5.17 -14.08
C GLY A 2 5.83 4.11 -14.15
N GLN A 3 5.90 3.12 -13.29
CA GLN A 3 4.83 2.14 -13.10
C GLN A 3 3.57 2.90 -12.63
N SER A 4 2.40 2.56 -13.19
CA SER A 4 1.14 3.17 -12.78
C SER A 4 0.73 2.65 -11.40
N PHE A 5 0.17 3.49 -10.54
CA PHE A 5 -0.43 3.06 -9.26
C PHE A 5 -1.46 1.93 -9.45
N SER A 6 -2.19 1.93 -10.57
CA SER A 6 -3.13 0.86 -10.91
C SER A 6 -2.46 -0.52 -11.10
N ASP A 7 -1.17 -0.57 -11.47
CA ASP A 7 -0.45 -1.83 -11.57
C ASP A 7 0.06 -2.29 -10.19
N ILE A 8 0.38 -1.34 -9.31
CA ILE A 8 0.87 -1.61 -7.96
C ILE A 8 -0.27 -2.11 -7.06
N SER A 9 -1.49 -1.57 -7.20
CA SER A 9 -2.65 -1.93 -6.37
C SER A 9 -3.21 -3.33 -6.65
N LEU A 10 -2.88 -3.98 -7.79
CA LEU A 10 -3.49 -5.25 -8.22
C LEU A 10 -3.43 -6.36 -7.17
N TYR A 11 -2.34 -6.48 -6.45
CA TYR A 11 -2.21 -7.51 -5.40
C TYR A 11 -3.08 -7.18 -4.19
N HIS A 12 -3.10 -5.92 -3.78
CA HIS A 12 -3.95 -5.43 -2.69
C HIS A 12 -5.44 -5.60 -3.02
N GLU A 13 -5.87 -5.24 -4.23
CA GLU A 13 -7.26 -5.43 -4.67
C GLU A 13 -7.72 -6.89 -4.56
N TYR A 14 -6.85 -7.83 -4.95
CA TYR A 14 -7.14 -9.24 -4.78
C TYR A 14 -7.21 -9.65 -3.32
N ARG A 15 -6.27 -9.20 -2.50
CA ARG A 15 -6.14 -9.61 -1.11
C ARG A 15 -7.21 -9.01 -0.21
N SER A 16 -7.59 -7.75 -0.40
CA SER A 16 -8.62 -7.05 0.35
C SER A 16 -10.02 -7.68 0.24
N VAL A 17 -10.30 -8.38 -0.85
CA VAL A 17 -11.54 -9.16 -1.00
C VAL A 17 -11.55 -10.38 -0.10
N LYS A 18 -10.39 -11.02 0.10
CA LYS A 18 -10.24 -12.22 0.94
C LYS A 18 -10.07 -11.87 2.42
N GLU A 19 -9.33 -10.83 2.70
CA GLU A 19 -8.92 -10.41 4.03
C GLU A 19 -9.41 -8.99 4.30
N LYS A 20 -10.59 -8.89 4.92
CA LYS A 20 -11.26 -7.60 5.20
C LYS A 20 -10.92 -7.06 6.59
N GLU A 21 -10.34 -7.89 7.44
CA GLU A 21 -9.99 -7.50 8.80
C GLU A 21 -8.74 -6.60 8.81
N HIS A 22 -8.78 -5.61 9.69
CA HIS A 22 -7.65 -4.69 9.92
C HIS A 22 -7.28 -3.78 8.74
N LEU A 23 -8.13 -3.61 7.74
CA LEU A 23 -7.86 -2.67 6.65
C LEU A 23 -7.83 -1.22 7.17
N VAL A 24 -6.84 -0.48 6.70
CA VAL A 24 -6.81 0.98 6.80
C VAL A 24 -7.92 1.53 5.92
N SER A 25 -8.75 2.41 6.47
CA SER A 25 -9.81 3.04 5.67
C SER A 25 -9.22 3.95 4.59
N GLN A 26 -9.92 4.10 3.46
CA GLN A 26 -9.50 5.06 2.42
C GLN A 26 -9.36 6.47 3.00
N LYS A 27 -10.24 6.86 3.92
CA LYS A 27 -10.16 8.14 4.63
C LYS A 27 -8.84 8.31 5.37
N THR A 28 -8.41 7.30 6.14
CA THR A 28 -7.13 7.33 6.86
C THR A 28 -5.94 7.33 5.89
N TRP A 29 -6.06 6.63 4.76
CA TRP A 29 -5.06 6.62 3.70
C TRP A 29 -4.82 8.04 3.15
N ASP A 30 -5.90 8.73 2.79
CA ASP A 30 -5.84 10.09 2.24
C ASP A 30 -5.37 11.11 3.29
N ASP A 31 -5.87 11.00 4.52
CA ASP A 31 -5.52 11.90 5.63
C ASP A 31 -4.04 11.90 6.00
N LEU A 32 -3.40 10.74 5.90
CA LEU A 32 -1.97 10.58 6.21
C LEU A 32 -1.07 10.73 4.97
N ASN A 33 -1.63 10.99 3.79
CA ASN A 33 -0.90 11.07 2.53
C ASN A 33 -0.08 9.78 2.28
N LEU A 34 -0.72 8.62 2.41
CA LEU A 34 -0.01 7.33 2.38
C LEU A 34 0.54 7.00 0.99
N ASP A 35 0.02 7.57 -0.10
CA ASP A 35 0.63 7.44 -1.42
C ASP A 35 2.01 8.12 -1.46
N ASP A 36 2.11 9.36 -0.98
CA ASP A 36 3.38 10.09 -0.89
C ASP A 36 4.35 9.38 0.07
N PHE A 37 3.81 8.85 1.19
CA PHE A 37 4.60 8.09 2.16
C PHE A 37 5.13 6.79 1.57
N PHE A 38 4.32 6.07 0.81
CA PHE A 38 4.74 4.86 0.11
C PHE A 38 5.85 5.16 -0.91
N GLU A 39 5.66 6.18 -1.77
CA GLU A 39 6.68 6.56 -2.75
C GLU A 39 8.00 6.98 -2.09
N TRP A 40 7.91 7.69 -0.97
CA TRP A 40 9.08 8.09 -0.21
C TRP A 40 9.77 6.93 0.49
N ALA A 41 9.02 5.96 1.03
CA ALA A 41 9.56 4.83 1.79
C ALA A 41 10.04 3.68 0.91
N ASP A 42 9.46 3.49 -0.28
CA ASP A 42 9.75 2.36 -1.16
C ASP A 42 11.17 2.39 -1.70
N ARG A 43 11.93 1.34 -1.39
CA ARG A 43 13.27 1.03 -1.91
C ARG A 43 13.31 -0.36 -2.52
N THR A 44 12.15 -0.93 -2.82
CA THR A 44 12.07 -2.25 -3.44
C THR A 44 12.72 -2.27 -4.81
N SER A 45 13.23 -3.42 -5.19
CA SER A 45 13.97 -3.64 -6.43
C SER A 45 13.16 -4.33 -7.51
N SER A 46 11.92 -4.75 -7.19
CA SER A 46 11.05 -5.48 -8.11
C SER A 46 9.61 -4.99 -8.03
N CYS A 47 8.86 -5.22 -9.12
CA CYS A 47 7.42 -4.95 -9.10
C CYS A 47 6.67 -5.82 -8.07
N VAL A 48 7.09 -7.05 -7.87
CA VAL A 48 6.52 -7.97 -6.87
C VAL A 48 6.73 -7.43 -5.45
N GLY A 49 7.95 -6.96 -5.14
CA GLY A 49 8.26 -6.33 -3.85
C GLY A 49 7.43 -5.08 -3.62
N ARG A 50 7.29 -4.24 -4.64
CA ARG A 50 6.48 -3.01 -4.59
C ARG A 50 5.01 -3.30 -4.32
N GLN A 51 4.40 -4.26 -5.03
CA GLN A 51 3.02 -4.69 -4.81
C GLN A 51 2.82 -5.28 -3.41
N TYR A 52 3.77 -6.06 -2.93
CA TYR A 52 3.73 -6.64 -1.60
C TYR A 52 3.84 -5.59 -0.50
N LEU A 53 4.77 -4.64 -0.62
CA LEU A 53 4.97 -3.55 0.34
C LEU A 53 3.76 -2.60 0.39
N TYR A 54 3.20 -2.28 -0.78
CA TYR A 54 1.97 -1.49 -0.90
C TYR A 54 0.79 -2.16 -0.19
N ASP A 55 0.62 -3.47 -0.39
CA ASP A 55 -0.41 -4.23 0.30
C ASP A 55 -0.23 -4.24 1.82
N LEU A 56 0.99 -4.38 2.32
CA LEU A 56 1.26 -4.36 3.76
C LEU A 56 0.84 -3.04 4.43
N LEU A 57 1.02 -1.90 3.76
CA LEU A 57 0.64 -0.58 4.27
C LEU A 57 -0.88 -0.41 4.45
N HIS A 58 -1.68 -1.23 3.79
CA HIS A 58 -3.14 -1.18 3.92
C HIS A 58 -3.69 -1.91 5.15
N TYR A 59 -2.83 -2.47 6.00
CA TYR A 59 -3.28 -3.20 7.18
C TYR A 59 -2.76 -2.59 8.48
N ASN A 60 -3.68 -2.32 9.40
CA ASN A 60 -3.42 -1.89 10.77
C ASN A 60 -2.98 -3.07 11.65
N ARG A 61 -1.85 -3.68 11.37
CA ARG A 61 -1.32 -4.81 12.16
C ARG A 61 0.18 -4.95 11.99
N LEU A 62 0.81 -5.67 12.91
CA LEU A 62 2.20 -6.08 12.74
C LEU A 62 2.35 -6.90 11.46
N SER A 63 3.29 -6.51 10.63
CA SER A 63 3.62 -7.20 9.38
C SER A 63 4.61 -8.35 9.62
N GLU A 64 4.77 -9.20 8.61
CA GLU A 64 5.80 -10.25 8.61
C GLU A 64 7.23 -9.68 8.68
N ILE A 65 7.43 -8.41 8.34
CA ILE A 65 8.71 -7.70 8.44
C ILE A 65 9.16 -7.56 9.89
N SER A 66 8.22 -7.33 10.82
CA SER A 66 8.53 -7.16 12.24
C SER A 66 9.15 -8.40 12.88
N GLU A 67 8.85 -9.59 12.35
CA GLU A 67 9.40 -10.88 12.81
C GLU A 67 10.82 -11.14 12.27
N GLN A 68 11.29 -10.33 11.32
CA GLN A 68 12.54 -10.56 10.57
C GLN A 68 13.63 -9.51 10.90
N GLU A 69 13.60 -8.94 12.10
CA GLU A 69 14.55 -7.88 12.49
C GLU A 69 16.02 -8.34 12.41
N GLU A 70 16.31 -9.61 12.72
CA GLU A 70 17.68 -10.15 12.59
C GLU A 70 18.15 -10.13 11.13
N VAL A 71 17.25 -10.49 10.20
CA VAL A 71 17.54 -10.47 8.75
C VAL A 71 17.81 -9.04 8.29
N ILE A 72 17.01 -8.06 8.75
CA ILE A 72 17.22 -6.65 8.41
C ILE A 72 18.59 -6.17 8.91
N ARG A 73 18.99 -6.54 10.12
CA ARG A 73 20.31 -6.20 10.69
C ARG A 73 21.45 -6.79 9.88
N GLU A 74 21.35 -8.05 9.48
CA GLU A 74 22.38 -8.69 8.63
C GLU A 74 22.46 -8.00 7.26
N LEU A 75 21.32 -7.66 6.63
CA LEU A 75 21.29 -6.92 5.38
C LEU A 75 21.86 -5.51 5.49
N SER A 76 21.72 -4.86 6.65
CA SER A 76 22.34 -3.54 6.91
C SER A 76 23.84 -3.64 7.14
N ALA A 77 24.30 -4.72 7.78
CA ALA A 77 25.72 -4.95 8.07
C ALA A 77 26.50 -5.40 6.82
N ASP A 78 25.91 -6.29 6.00
CA ASP A 78 26.54 -6.84 4.79
C ASP A 78 25.89 -6.25 3.52
N LYS A 79 26.46 -5.13 3.08
CA LYS A 79 26.03 -4.43 1.85
C LYS A 79 26.32 -5.22 0.56
N GLU A 80 27.32 -6.09 0.56
CA GLU A 80 27.65 -6.92 -0.61
C GLU A 80 26.58 -8.02 -0.77
N LEU A 81 26.23 -8.71 0.30
CA LEU A 81 25.15 -9.69 0.32
C LEU A 81 23.82 -9.04 -0.09
N ARG A 82 23.50 -7.86 0.45
CA ARG A 82 22.30 -7.10 0.07
C ARG A 82 22.30 -6.78 -1.43
N ALA A 83 23.43 -6.36 -1.99
CA ALA A 83 23.56 -6.07 -3.41
C ALA A 83 23.40 -7.33 -4.28
N GLU A 84 23.91 -8.48 -3.86
CA GLU A 84 23.72 -9.77 -4.50
C GLU A 84 22.22 -10.14 -4.57
N ILE A 85 21.53 -10.09 -3.44
CA ILE A 85 20.09 -10.36 -3.34
C ILE A 85 19.31 -9.40 -4.27
N ARG A 86 19.61 -8.10 -4.21
CA ARG A 86 18.96 -7.09 -5.07
C ARG A 86 19.16 -7.37 -6.56
N SER A 87 20.32 -7.86 -6.96
CA SER A 87 20.59 -8.20 -8.37
C SER A 87 19.68 -9.31 -8.90
N GLU A 88 19.24 -10.24 -8.05
CA GLU A 88 18.27 -11.27 -8.41
C GLU A 88 16.84 -10.73 -8.40
N LEU A 89 16.51 -9.83 -7.47
CA LEU A 89 15.20 -9.18 -7.37
C LEU A 89 14.93 -8.26 -8.57
N GLN A 90 15.91 -7.45 -8.99
CA GLN A 90 15.79 -6.50 -10.11
C GLN A 90 15.41 -7.14 -11.44
N LYS A 91 15.59 -8.45 -11.60
CA LYS A 91 15.15 -9.17 -12.81
C LYS A 91 13.64 -9.15 -13.01
N LEU A 92 12.88 -8.85 -11.95
CA LEU A 92 11.44 -8.62 -11.95
C LEU A 92 11.05 -7.14 -11.82
N ASP A 93 11.96 -6.22 -12.13
CA ASP A 93 11.69 -4.78 -12.23
C ASP A 93 11.24 -4.42 -13.66
N THR A 94 10.16 -5.02 -14.09
CA THR A 94 9.53 -4.75 -15.38
C THR A 94 8.03 -4.52 -15.19
N PRO A 95 7.38 -3.64 -15.96
CA PRO A 95 5.94 -3.44 -15.89
C PRO A 95 5.13 -4.73 -16.06
N ASP A 96 5.62 -5.65 -16.90
CA ASP A 96 4.99 -6.95 -17.12
C ASP A 96 5.00 -7.84 -15.87
N ALA A 97 5.95 -7.65 -14.95
CA ALA A 97 6.04 -8.42 -13.70
C ALA A 97 4.86 -8.12 -12.76
N CYS A 98 4.30 -6.91 -12.81
CA CYS A 98 3.11 -6.55 -12.05
C CYS A 98 1.89 -7.41 -12.43
N ALA A 99 1.84 -7.90 -13.67
CA ALA A 99 0.77 -8.78 -14.14
C ALA A 99 0.75 -10.17 -13.46
N ILE A 100 1.77 -10.54 -12.67
CA ILE A 100 1.76 -11.78 -11.87
C ILE A 100 0.59 -11.77 -10.89
N ALA A 101 0.29 -10.64 -10.26
CA ALA A 101 -0.81 -10.50 -9.32
C ALA A 101 -2.18 -10.82 -9.94
N SER A 102 -2.37 -10.56 -11.23
CA SER A 102 -3.60 -10.90 -11.94
C SER A 102 -3.88 -12.41 -11.99
N LEU A 103 -2.86 -13.25 -11.81
CA LEU A 103 -3.03 -14.70 -11.72
C LEU A 103 -3.80 -15.15 -10.49
N PHE A 104 -3.93 -14.30 -9.48
CA PHE A 104 -4.67 -14.60 -8.24
C PHE A 104 -6.13 -14.17 -8.32
N SER A 105 -6.43 -13.07 -9.01
CA SER A 105 -7.74 -12.42 -9.03
C SER A 105 -8.70 -13.00 -10.07
N ILE A 106 -8.20 -13.55 -11.18
CA ILE A 106 -9.03 -13.97 -12.30
C ILE A 106 -9.37 -15.46 -12.19
N SER A 107 -10.64 -15.81 -12.39
CA SER A 107 -11.05 -17.19 -12.59
C SER A 107 -10.40 -17.74 -13.85
N HIS A 108 -9.39 -18.59 -13.69
CA HIS A 108 -8.67 -19.17 -14.82
C HIS A 108 -9.59 -20.01 -15.72
N PRO A 109 -9.40 -19.94 -17.06
CA PRO A 109 -10.13 -20.80 -17.97
C PRO A 109 -9.89 -22.28 -17.60
N ILE A 110 -10.96 -22.96 -17.22
CA ILE A 110 -10.89 -24.38 -16.85
C ILE A 110 -10.76 -25.21 -18.14
N TYR A 111 -9.58 -25.73 -18.37
CA TYR A 111 -9.35 -26.68 -19.45
C TYR A 111 -9.50 -28.10 -18.91
N SER A 112 -10.55 -28.81 -19.35
CA SER A 112 -10.71 -30.21 -18.98
C SER A 112 -9.65 -31.10 -19.63
N ARG A 113 -9.28 -32.22 -18.97
CA ARG A 113 -8.38 -33.24 -19.58
C ARG A 113 -8.89 -33.75 -20.92
N ARG A 114 -10.22 -33.76 -21.10
CA ARG A 114 -10.85 -34.19 -22.36
C ARG A 114 -10.57 -33.20 -23.50
N PHE A 115 -10.70 -31.90 -23.18
CA PHE A 115 -10.43 -30.83 -24.14
C PHE A 115 -8.94 -30.82 -24.56
N TYR A 116 -8.03 -30.97 -23.59
CA TYR A 116 -6.60 -31.08 -23.89
C TYR A 116 -6.27 -32.28 -24.81
N ARG A 117 -6.84 -33.48 -24.56
CA ARG A 117 -6.67 -34.64 -25.43
C ARG A 117 -7.22 -34.39 -26.84
N LEU A 118 -8.39 -33.73 -26.92
CA LEU A 118 -8.98 -33.36 -28.23
C LEU A 118 -8.04 -32.43 -29.01
N LEU A 119 -7.50 -31.38 -28.39
CA LEU A 119 -6.52 -30.49 -29.03
C LEU A 119 -5.26 -31.26 -29.49
N SER A 120 -4.78 -32.20 -28.67
CA SER A 120 -3.61 -33.02 -28.98
C SER A 120 -3.85 -33.97 -30.16
N ILE A 121 -5.06 -34.35 -30.45
CA ILE A 121 -5.44 -35.12 -31.64
C ILE A 121 -5.60 -34.19 -32.84
N LEU A 122 -6.34 -33.10 -32.70
CA LEU A 122 -6.63 -32.16 -33.77
C LEU A 122 -5.38 -31.53 -34.39
N GLN A 123 -4.28 -31.40 -33.66
CA GLN A 123 -3.01 -30.89 -34.20
C GLN A 123 -2.44 -31.76 -35.33
N PHE A 124 -2.69 -33.08 -35.32
CA PHE A 124 -2.16 -33.98 -36.32
C PHE A 124 -3.12 -34.23 -37.50
N VAL A 125 -4.41 -33.89 -37.36
CA VAL A 125 -5.43 -34.13 -38.40
C VAL A 125 -5.11 -33.42 -39.71
N PRO A 126 -4.72 -32.13 -39.77
CA PRO A 126 -4.36 -31.49 -41.03
C PRO A 126 -3.16 -32.17 -41.72
N PHE A 127 -2.19 -32.66 -40.95
CA PHE A 127 -1.01 -33.36 -41.50
C PHE A 127 -1.39 -34.70 -42.15
N VAL A 128 -2.20 -35.50 -41.46
CA VAL A 128 -2.68 -36.77 -41.97
C VAL A 128 -3.52 -36.56 -43.25
N LEU A 129 -4.44 -35.57 -43.20
CA LEU A 129 -5.27 -35.25 -44.37
C LEU A 129 -4.45 -34.74 -45.57
N SER A 130 -3.39 -33.95 -45.33
CA SER A 130 -2.47 -33.48 -46.37
C SER A 130 -1.77 -34.66 -47.07
N GLY A 131 -1.31 -35.65 -46.29
CA GLY A 131 -0.75 -36.89 -46.85
C GLY A 131 -1.78 -37.69 -47.67
N MET A 132 -3.03 -37.77 -47.19
CA MET A 132 -4.12 -38.44 -47.91
C MET A 132 -4.48 -37.72 -49.22
N VAL A 133 -4.51 -36.40 -49.26
CA VAL A 133 -4.73 -35.60 -50.49
C VAL A 133 -3.66 -35.94 -51.51
N TYR A 134 -2.40 -36.00 -51.08
CA TYR A 134 -1.28 -36.35 -51.97
C TYR A 134 -1.42 -37.76 -52.61
N VAL A 135 -1.87 -38.74 -51.81
CA VAL A 135 -2.02 -40.13 -52.25
C VAL A 135 -3.28 -40.36 -53.12
N THR A 136 -4.40 -39.71 -52.68
CA THR A 136 -5.72 -40.05 -53.33
C THR A 136 -6.14 -39.05 -54.41
N SER A 137 -5.55 -37.82 -54.41
CA SER A 137 -5.95 -36.69 -55.28
C SER A 137 -7.45 -36.39 -55.24
N SER A 138 -8.11 -36.73 -54.12
CA SER A 138 -9.57 -36.63 -53.97
C SER A 138 -10.01 -35.23 -53.48
N LEU A 139 -10.94 -34.62 -54.21
CA LEU A 139 -11.55 -33.35 -53.84
C LEU A 139 -12.29 -33.41 -52.50
N TYR A 140 -12.85 -34.55 -52.13
CA TYR A 140 -13.50 -34.72 -50.81
C TYR A 140 -12.50 -34.67 -49.68
N VAL A 141 -11.31 -35.27 -49.83
CA VAL A 141 -10.25 -35.24 -48.83
C VAL A 141 -9.69 -33.81 -48.70
N LEU A 142 -9.55 -33.10 -49.83
CA LEU A 142 -9.18 -31.69 -49.83
C LEU A 142 -10.19 -30.81 -49.05
N GLY A 143 -11.49 -31.07 -49.28
CA GLY A 143 -12.55 -30.40 -48.52
C GLY A 143 -12.47 -30.64 -47.00
N LEU A 144 -12.19 -31.90 -46.59
CA LEU A 144 -11.97 -32.25 -45.19
C LEU A 144 -10.72 -31.57 -44.61
N LEU A 145 -9.65 -31.43 -45.39
CA LEU A 145 -8.46 -30.69 -44.98
C LEU A 145 -8.79 -29.21 -44.74
N CYS A 146 -9.50 -28.56 -45.63
CA CYS A 146 -9.93 -27.17 -45.48
C CYS A 146 -10.78 -26.98 -44.22
N ILE A 147 -11.73 -27.87 -43.95
CA ILE A 147 -12.56 -27.85 -42.76
C ILE A 147 -11.69 -28.03 -41.50
N SER A 148 -10.75 -28.97 -41.50
CA SER A 148 -9.85 -29.22 -40.39
C SER A 148 -8.99 -27.99 -40.05
N VAL A 149 -8.44 -27.33 -41.08
CA VAL A 149 -7.66 -26.08 -40.92
C VAL A 149 -8.54 -24.94 -40.35
N LEU A 150 -9.76 -24.81 -40.87
CA LEU A 150 -10.72 -23.80 -40.37
C LEU A 150 -11.07 -24.04 -38.90
N VAL A 151 -11.31 -25.29 -38.50
CA VAL A 151 -11.56 -25.65 -37.09
C VAL A 151 -10.35 -25.30 -36.23
N ASN A 152 -9.14 -25.65 -36.64
CA ASN A 152 -7.92 -25.31 -35.91
C ASN A 152 -7.74 -23.79 -35.84
N MET A 153 -8.02 -23.04 -36.88
CA MET A 153 -7.97 -21.59 -36.90
C MET A 153 -8.95 -20.97 -35.89
N VAL A 154 -10.21 -21.44 -35.88
CA VAL A 154 -11.20 -20.97 -34.91
C VAL A 154 -10.78 -21.29 -33.47
N LEU A 155 -10.27 -22.51 -33.23
CA LEU A 155 -9.76 -22.90 -31.91
C LEU A 155 -8.56 -22.08 -31.49
N HIS A 156 -7.62 -21.82 -32.41
CA HIS A 156 -6.43 -21.00 -32.14
C HIS A 156 -6.82 -19.58 -31.74
N TYR A 157 -7.60 -18.88 -32.56
CA TYR A 157 -7.97 -17.47 -32.26
C TYR A 157 -8.89 -17.33 -31.05
N ARG A 158 -9.83 -18.26 -30.83
CA ARG A 158 -10.64 -18.28 -29.60
C ARG A 158 -9.80 -18.52 -28.35
N SER A 159 -8.82 -19.41 -28.42
CA SER A 159 -7.91 -19.66 -27.32
C SER A 159 -6.99 -18.45 -27.09
N LYS A 160 -6.45 -17.88 -28.18
CA LYS A 160 -5.59 -16.69 -28.12
C LYS A 160 -6.32 -15.50 -27.48
N ALA A 161 -7.58 -15.24 -27.84
CA ALA A 161 -8.38 -14.19 -27.23
C ALA A 161 -8.63 -14.41 -25.72
N ARG A 162 -8.84 -15.66 -25.29
CA ARG A 162 -9.01 -15.99 -23.86
C ARG A 162 -7.71 -15.90 -23.07
N ILE A 163 -6.57 -16.07 -23.72
CA ILE A 163 -5.24 -16.11 -23.10
C ILE A 163 -4.59 -14.73 -23.12
N GLN A 164 -5.12 -13.80 -23.94
CA GLN A 164 -4.52 -12.48 -24.16
C GLN A 164 -4.24 -11.74 -22.85
N GLY A 165 -5.12 -11.85 -21.83
CA GLY A 165 -4.91 -11.27 -20.51
C GLY A 165 -3.78 -11.93 -19.68
N TYR A 166 -3.26 -13.10 -20.11
CA TYR A 166 -2.20 -13.84 -19.38
C TYR A 166 -0.87 -13.86 -20.14
N PHE A 167 -0.82 -13.20 -21.28
CA PHE A 167 0.34 -13.23 -22.16
C PHE A 167 1.60 -12.70 -21.50
N PHE A 168 1.42 -11.68 -20.66
CA PHE A 168 2.51 -11.06 -19.90
C PHE A 168 2.80 -11.80 -18.58
N SER A 169 1.78 -12.26 -17.87
CA SER A 169 1.93 -12.86 -16.55
C SER A 169 2.59 -14.25 -16.53
N ILE A 170 2.36 -15.08 -17.57
CA ILE A 170 2.93 -16.43 -17.61
C ILE A 170 4.47 -16.45 -17.70
N PRO A 171 5.12 -15.69 -18.59
CA PRO A 171 6.59 -15.59 -18.63
C PRO A 171 7.18 -15.04 -17.35
N GLN A 172 6.51 -14.05 -16.76
CA GLN A 172 6.94 -13.44 -15.50
C GLN A 172 6.80 -14.40 -14.31
N LEU A 173 5.75 -15.24 -14.29
CA LEU A 173 5.64 -16.31 -13.30
C LEU A 173 6.82 -17.30 -13.40
N TRP A 174 7.23 -17.68 -14.61
CA TRP A 174 8.42 -18.52 -14.77
C TRP A 174 9.67 -17.83 -14.20
N LEU A 175 9.83 -16.55 -14.45
CA LEU A 175 10.95 -15.77 -13.95
C LEU A 175 10.90 -15.68 -12.41
N LEU A 176 9.72 -15.42 -11.83
CA LEU A 176 9.51 -15.40 -10.38
C LEU A 176 9.96 -16.73 -9.74
N LEU A 177 9.47 -17.87 -10.26
CA LEU A 177 9.81 -19.18 -9.72
C LEU A 177 11.31 -19.47 -9.82
N ARG A 178 11.95 -19.02 -10.92
CA ARG A 178 13.38 -19.18 -11.12
C ARG A 178 14.21 -18.33 -10.16
N GLN A 179 13.83 -17.08 -9.97
CA GLN A 179 14.56 -16.17 -9.08
C GLN A 179 14.33 -16.55 -7.60
N ALA A 180 13.13 -16.94 -7.24
CA ALA A 180 12.84 -17.46 -5.89
C ALA A 180 13.69 -18.71 -5.55
N GLU A 181 13.92 -19.61 -6.54
CA GLU A 181 14.85 -20.75 -6.31
C GLU A 181 16.29 -20.30 -6.10
N ARG A 182 16.75 -19.22 -6.73
CA ARG A 182 18.10 -18.69 -6.50
C ARG A 182 18.21 -18.02 -5.13
N LEU A 183 17.23 -17.21 -4.75
CA LEU A 183 17.16 -16.62 -3.40
C LEU A 183 17.12 -17.72 -2.32
N ALA A 184 16.38 -18.81 -2.56
CA ALA A 184 16.32 -19.95 -1.64
C ALA A 184 17.63 -20.78 -1.56
N GLN A 185 18.70 -20.40 -2.26
CA GLN A 185 20.05 -20.92 -2.08
C GLN A 185 20.89 -20.07 -1.12
N ILE A 186 20.49 -18.82 -0.88
CA ILE A 186 21.15 -17.90 0.05
C ILE A 186 20.65 -18.23 1.47
N PRO A 187 21.52 -18.60 2.43
CA PRO A 187 21.11 -19.02 3.76
C PRO A 187 20.20 -18.01 4.48
N LEU A 188 20.52 -16.73 4.37
CA LEU A 188 19.73 -15.65 4.95
C LEU A 188 18.31 -15.58 4.36
N CYS A 189 18.14 -15.76 3.07
CA CYS A 189 16.81 -15.77 2.43
C CYS A 189 15.99 -17.02 2.80
N VAL A 190 16.64 -18.15 3.09
CA VAL A 190 15.97 -19.39 3.55
C VAL A 190 15.38 -19.18 4.96
N SER A 191 16.07 -18.43 5.82
CA SER A 191 15.60 -18.18 7.19
C SER A 191 14.29 -17.40 7.23
N VAL A 192 14.02 -16.57 6.22
CA VAL A 192 12.78 -15.78 6.07
C VAL A 192 11.53 -16.67 5.97
N HIS A 193 11.63 -17.83 5.30
CA HIS A 193 10.51 -18.74 5.14
C HIS A 193 10.98 -20.22 5.09
N ARG A 194 10.87 -20.94 6.19
CA ARG A 194 11.47 -22.27 6.36
C ARG A 194 10.98 -23.33 5.37
N ASP A 195 9.74 -23.27 4.94
CA ASP A 195 9.14 -24.26 4.05
C ASP A 195 9.23 -23.92 2.56
N ILE A 196 9.78 -22.75 2.20
CA ILE A 196 9.83 -22.27 0.80
C ILE A 196 10.48 -23.27 -0.16
N GLN A 197 11.51 -23.99 0.28
CA GLN A 197 12.17 -25.00 -0.55
C GLN A 197 11.25 -26.15 -0.94
N LYS A 198 10.35 -26.58 -0.03
CA LYS A 198 9.35 -27.62 -0.30
C LYS A 198 8.32 -27.12 -1.32
N THR A 199 7.84 -25.91 -1.15
CA THR A 199 6.89 -25.27 -2.07
C THR A 199 7.48 -25.10 -3.48
N LEU A 200 8.74 -24.64 -3.57
CA LEU A 200 9.46 -24.55 -4.85
C LEU A 200 9.68 -25.92 -5.51
N GLN A 201 9.97 -26.96 -4.72
CA GLN A 201 10.07 -28.33 -5.25
C GLN A 201 8.73 -28.81 -5.82
N ALA A 202 7.62 -28.55 -5.17
CA ALA A 202 6.29 -28.91 -5.64
C ALA A 202 5.92 -28.17 -6.94
N LEU A 203 6.45 -26.97 -7.16
CA LEU A 203 6.22 -26.15 -8.37
C LEU A 203 7.21 -26.42 -9.51
N ARG A 204 8.24 -27.25 -9.32
CA ARG A 204 9.21 -27.60 -10.40
C ARG A 204 8.57 -28.12 -11.69
N PRO A 205 7.53 -29.00 -11.66
CA PRO A 205 6.89 -29.46 -12.90
C PRO A 205 6.21 -28.30 -13.65
N LEU A 206 5.60 -27.36 -12.94
CA LEU A 206 5.02 -26.14 -13.51
C LEU A 206 6.10 -25.28 -14.18
N ARG A 207 7.18 -24.98 -13.45
CA ARG A 207 8.30 -24.18 -13.98
C ARG A 207 8.91 -24.80 -15.23
N LYS A 208 9.12 -26.13 -15.24
CA LYS A 208 9.62 -26.85 -16.42
C LYS A 208 8.67 -26.72 -17.61
N GLN A 209 7.36 -26.75 -17.38
CA GLN A 209 6.38 -26.53 -18.44
C GLN A 209 6.41 -25.09 -18.94
N LEU A 210 6.48 -24.12 -18.02
CA LEU A 210 6.54 -22.70 -18.36
C LEU A 210 7.81 -22.33 -19.16
N SER A 211 8.93 -23.01 -18.94
CA SER A 211 10.18 -22.77 -19.70
C SER A 211 10.08 -23.05 -21.20
N THR A 212 9.07 -23.81 -21.62
CA THR A 212 8.80 -24.08 -23.04
C THR A 212 8.08 -22.93 -23.75
N PHE A 213 7.59 -21.94 -22.99
CA PHE A 213 6.98 -20.75 -23.55
C PHE A 213 8.06 -19.76 -23.97
N ARG A 214 8.41 -19.76 -25.23
CA ARG A 214 9.22 -18.70 -25.83
C ARG A 214 8.29 -17.67 -26.46
N PHE A 215 7.84 -16.72 -25.65
CA PHE A 215 7.15 -15.54 -26.16
C PHE A 215 8.19 -14.45 -26.43
N SER A 216 8.40 -14.14 -27.66
CA SER A 216 8.72 -12.84 -28.24
C SER A 216 9.60 -13.00 -29.49
N ILE A 217 8.98 -12.74 -30.62
CA ILE A 217 9.69 -12.24 -31.77
C ILE A 217 9.50 -10.73 -31.72
N LYS A 218 10.54 -9.96 -31.37
CA LYS A 218 10.56 -8.53 -31.61
C LYS A 218 10.55 -8.31 -33.12
N LEU A 219 9.45 -7.76 -33.63
CA LEU A 219 9.26 -7.45 -35.06
C LEU A 219 9.96 -6.12 -35.37
N GLU A 220 11.28 -6.17 -35.56
CA GLU A 220 12.08 -4.98 -35.84
C GLU A 220 12.50 -4.87 -37.36
N SER A 221 12.12 -5.83 -38.19
CA SER A 221 12.45 -5.81 -39.62
C SER A 221 11.36 -6.45 -40.49
N ASP A 222 11.30 -6.09 -41.77
CA ASP A 222 10.35 -6.65 -42.76
C ASP A 222 10.51 -8.18 -42.91
N ILE A 223 11.71 -8.70 -42.77
CA ILE A 223 11.99 -10.13 -42.74
C ILE A 223 11.38 -10.80 -41.52
N ALA A 224 11.39 -10.13 -40.37
CA ALA A 224 10.75 -10.62 -39.14
C ALA A 224 9.22 -10.67 -39.27
N ILE A 225 8.62 -9.75 -40.00
CA ILE A 225 7.17 -9.73 -40.27
C ILE A 225 6.80 -10.94 -41.15
N LEU A 226 7.56 -11.23 -42.21
CA LEU A 226 7.32 -12.38 -43.09
C LEU A 226 7.50 -13.70 -42.33
N ALA A 227 8.55 -13.80 -41.51
CA ALA A 227 8.79 -14.95 -40.64
C ALA A 227 7.66 -15.14 -39.62
N TYR A 228 7.12 -14.05 -39.07
CA TYR A 228 5.98 -14.08 -38.17
C TYR A 228 4.74 -14.68 -38.81
N PHE A 229 4.37 -14.25 -40.06
CA PHE A 229 3.24 -14.83 -40.78
C PHE A 229 3.41 -16.33 -41.02
N PHE A 230 4.62 -16.76 -41.37
CA PHE A 230 4.90 -18.18 -41.55
C PHE A 230 4.80 -18.97 -40.24
N ILE A 231 5.35 -18.43 -39.14
CA ILE A 231 5.27 -19.04 -37.81
C ILE A 231 3.81 -19.09 -37.36
N GLU A 232 3.05 -18.02 -37.56
CA GLU A 232 1.63 -17.96 -37.17
C GLU A 232 0.79 -18.99 -37.97
N MET A 233 1.09 -19.16 -39.25
CA MET A 233 0.46 -20.19 -40.06
C MET A 233 0.77 -21.61 -39.50
N VAL A 234 2.02 -21.87 -39.11
CA VAL A 234 2.42 -23.15 -38.50
C VAL A 234 1.72 -23.30 -37.11
N ASN A 235 1.61 -22.25 -36.34
CA ASN A 235 0.94 -22.26 -35.04
C ASN A 235 -0.55 -22.58 -35.17
N VAL A 236 -1.24 -22.04 -36.16
CA VAL A 236 -2.65 -22.35 -36.49
C VAL A 236 -2.80 -23.81 -36.94
N PHE A 237 -1.97 -24.27 -37.86
CA PHE A 237 -2.04 -25.63 -38.38
C PHE A 237 -1.85 -26.67 -37.28
N PHE A 238 -0.87 -26.50 -36.42
CA PHE A 238 -0.46 -27.48 -35.39
C PHE A 238 -0.91 -27.13 -33.98
N LEU A 239 -1.73 -26.07 -33.78
CA LEU A 239 -2.16 -25.59 -32.46
C LEU A 239 -1.00 -25.42 -31.47
N ARG A 240 0.18 -25.01 -31.98
CA ARG A 240 1.46 -25.10 -31.30
C ARG A 240 1.57 -24.19 -30.09
N GLU A 241 0.80 -23.10 -30.03
CA GLU A 241 0.71 -22.19 -28.88
C GLU A 241 -0.40 -22.62 -27.92
N VAL A 242 -1.53 -23.11 -28.43
CA VAL A 242 -2.73 -23.43 -27.64
C VAL A 242 -2.49 -24.60 -26.68
N ILE A 243 -1.76 -25.63 -27.14
CA ILE A 243 -1.54 -26.84 -26.34
C ILE A 243 -0.64 -26.61 -25.15
N PRO A 244 0.55 -25.98 -25.24
CA PRO A 244 1.39 -25.65 -24.08
C PRO A 244 0.66 -24.75 -23.10
N VAL A 245 -0.06 -23.73 -23.58
CA VAL A 245 -0.82 -22.80 -22.74
C VAL A 245 -1.92 -23.52 -21.97
N SER A 246 -2.72 -24.35 -22.66
CA SER A 246 -3.76 -25.17 -22.01
C SER A 246 -3.17 -26.09 -20.94
N LYS A 247 -1.98 -26.63 -21.16
CA LYS A 247 -1.26 -27.46 -20.18
C LYS A 247 -0.74 -26.65 -19.00
N ALA A 248 -0.24 -25.42 -19.24
CA ALA A 248 0.17 -24.53 -18.17
C ALA A 248 -1.01 -24.16 -17.26
N PHE A 249 -2.15 -23.76 -17.83
CA PHE A 249 -3.36 -23.50 -17.06
C PHE A 249 -3.84 -24.72 -16.27
N PHE A 250 -3.77 -25.90 -16.88
CA PHE A 250 -4.08 -27.13 -16.17
C PHE A 250 -3.17 -27.38 -14.97
N LEU A 251 -1.88 -27.04 -15.07
CA LEU A 251 -0.93 -27.16 -13.97
C LEU A 251 -1.05 -26.04 -12.94
N LEU A 252 -1.56 -24.87 -13.33
CA LEU A 252 -1.87 -23.76 -12.43
C LEU A 252 -3.07 -24.07 -11.52
N GLN A 253 -4.04 -24.85 -12.03
CA GLN A 253 -5.24 -25.23 -11.27
C GLN A 253 -4.86 -25.98 -9.99
N GLY A 254 -5.37 -25.49 -8.85
CA GLY A 254 -5.13 -26.07 -7.53
C GLY A 254 -3.74 -25.77 -6.94
N ARG A 255 -2.95 -24.87 -7.56
CA ARG A 255 -1.64 -24.46 -7.05
C ARG A 255 -1.53 -22.95 -6.78
N GLN A 256 -2.66 -22.26 -6.81
CA GLN A 256 -2.71 -20.81 -6.62
C GLN A 256 -2.11 -20.40 -5.28
N GLU A 257 -2.44 -21.10 -4.18
CA GLU A 257 -1.90 -20.83 -2.85
C GLU A 257 -0.38 -21.00 -2.80
N GLN A 258 0.17 -22.05 -3.44
CA GLN A 258 1.62 -22.25 -3.52
C GLN A 258 2.32 -21.16 -4.33
N ILE A 259 1.69 -20.66 -5.38
CA ILE A 259 2.24 -19.57 -6.20
C ILE A 259 2.17 -18.26 -5.43
N GLU A 260 1.08 -18.01 -4.71
CA GLU A 260 0.93 -16.85 -3.83
C GLU A 260 1.97 -16.89 -2.68
N GLU A 261 2.24 -18.06 -2.11
CA GLU A 261 3.30 -18.25 -1.11
C GLU A 261 4.68 -17.87 -1.66
N VAL A 262 5.02 -18.26 -2.89
CA VAL A 262 6.28 -17.85 -3.53
C VAL A 262 6.29 -16.36 -3.85
N PHE A 263 5.17 -15.80 -4.26
CA PHE A 263 5.03 -14.36 -4.50
C PHE A 263 5.27 -13.57 -3.21
N ARG A 264 4.64 -13.98 -2.11
CA ARG A 264 4.82 -13.35 -0.79
C ARG A 264 6.25 -13.51 -0.28
N TYR A 265 6.83 -14.69 -0.39
CA TYR A 265 8.24 -14.91 -0.03
C TYR A 265 9.18 -13.96 -0.78
N PHE A 266 9.01 -13.86 -2.10
CA PHE A 266 9.83 -13.00 -2.94
C PHE A 266 9.62 -11.51 -2.59
N GLY A 267 8.35 -11.11 -2.40
CA GLY A 267 7.98 -9.76 -1.96
C GLY A 267 8.53 -9.41 -0.58
N LEU A 268 8.48 -10.34 0.36
CA LEU A 268 9.01 -10.16 1.72
C LEU A 268 10.53 -9.97 1.70
N VAL A 269 11.28 -10.78 0.94
CA VAL A 269 12.74 -10.61 0.82
C VAL A 269 13.09 -9.23 0.25
N ASP A 270 12.34 -8.77 -0.76
CA ASP A 270 12.54 -7.43 -1.35
C ASP A 270 12.19 -6.31 -0.37
N ALA A 271 11.10 -6.47 0.39
CA ALA A 271 10.69 -5.53 1.43
C ALA A 271 11.71 -5.44 2.57
N LEU A 272 12.34 -6.56 2.98
CA LEU A 272 13.41 -6.56 3.98
C LEU A 272 14.65 -5.80 3.49
N CYS A 273 15.04 -5.98 2.22
CA CYS A 273 16.09 -5.18 1.58
C CYS A 273 15.71 -3.69 1.53
N SER A 274 14.45 -3.39 1.20
CA SER A 274 13.92 -2.03 1.15
C SER A 274 13.97 -1.33 2.50
N VAL A 275 13.53 -2.00 3.58
CA VAL A 275 13.58 -1.45 4.95
C VAL A 275 15.02 -1.23 5.41
N SER A 276 15.94 -2.17 5.13
CA SER A 276 17.36 -2.01 5.43
C SER A 276 17.95 -0.76 4.76
N GLU A 277 17.60 -0.51 3.50
CA GLU A 277 18.08 0.66 2.75
C GLU A 277 17.39 1.96 3.18
N LEU A 278 16.09 1.90 3.51
CA LEU A 278 15.36 3.02 4.09
C LEU A 278 16.05 3.51 5.37
N ARG A 279 16.38 2.58 6.30
CA ARG A 279 17.05 2.90 7.55
C ARG A 279 18.44 3.52 7.36
N ASP A 280 19.18 3.07 6.37
CA ASP A 280 20.50 3.65 6.01
C ASP A 280 20.39 5.13 5.58
N GLY A 281 19.26 5.54 5.04
CA GLY A 281 18.99 6.91 4.57
C GLY A 281 18.37 7.84 5.62
N LEU A 282 17.95 7.33 6.79
CA LEU A 282 17.31 8.14 7.82
C LEU A 282 18.32 8.91 8.66
N PRO A 283 18.01 10.15 9.10
CA PRO A 283 18.87 10.90 10.03
C PRO A 283 19.03 10.17 11.37
N TYR A 284 17.98 9.57 11.85
CA TYR A 284 17.92 8.63 12.96
C TYR A 284 16.56 7.89 12.92
N TYR A 285 16.52 6.74 13.56
CA TYR A 285 15.32 5.93 13.75
C TYR A 285 15.45 5.11 15.03
N THR A 286 14.34 4.56 15.48
CA THR A 286 14.32 3.56 16.55
C THR A 286 13.40 2.40 16.17
N LEU A 287 13.61 1.25 16.82
CA LEU A 287 12.64 0.16 16.77
C LEU A 287 11.48 0.46 17.72
N PRO A 288 10.26 0.02 17.39
CA PRO A 288 9.14 0.18 18.29
C PRO A 288 9.32 -0.69 19.55
N GLU A 289 8.97 -0.12 20.70
CA GLU A 289 9.01 -0.80 21.98
C GLU A 289 7.62 -0.84 22.63
N ALA A 290 7.41 -1.80 23.52
CA ALA A 290 6.22 -1.81 24.36
C ALA A 290 6.30 -0.65 25.39
N CYS A 291 5.13 -0.11 25.75
CA CYS A 291 5.06 0.89 26.81
C CYS A 291 5.46 0.33 28.18
N ASP A 292 6.09 1.16 28.98
CA ASP A 292 6.33 0.86 30.39
C ASP A 292 5.01 0.83 31.19
N GLU A 293 5.06 0.29 32.41
CA GLU A 293 3.88 0.19 33.27
C GLU A 293 3.34 1.59 33.60
N GLY A 294 2.07 1.84 33.22
CA GLY A 294 1.40 3.13 33.40
C GLY A 294 1.56 4.11 32.24
N GLU A 295 2.46 3.88 31.30
CA GLU A 295 2.57 4.67 30.07
C GLU A 295 1.58 4.19 29.00
N THR A 296 1.10 5.14 28.20
CA THR A 296 0.22 4.85 27.06
C THR A 296 0.91 5.16 25.74
N LEU A 297 1.76 6.17 25.72
CA LEU A 297 2.63 6.57 24.62
C LEU A 297 3.87 7.26 25.19
N HIS A 298 5.03 6.94 24.66
CA HIS A 298 6.25 7.71 24.84
C HIS A 298 6.95 7.90 23.50
N ALA A 299 7.25 9.13 23.14
CA ALA A 299 8.01 9.46 21.95
C ALA A 299 9.01 10.59 22.24
N GLU A 300 10.27 10.37 21.89
CA GLU A 300 11.33 11.37 21.94
C GLU A 300 11.87 11.63 20.54
N GLY A 301 12.04 12.89 20.19
CA GLY A 301 12.56 13.28 18.90
C GLY A 301 11.71 12.81 17.72
N LEU A 302 10.39 12.72 17.91
CA LEU A 302 9.42 12.33 16.88
C LEU A 302 9.41 13.36 15.76
N TYR A 303 9.54 12.90 14.50
CA TYR A 303 9.47 13.77 13.33
C TYR A 303 8.57 13.19 12.22
N HIS A 304 8.12 14.09 11.35
CA HIS A 304 7.34 13.71 10.17
C HIS A 304 8.28 13.39 9.01
N PRO A 305 8.30 12.15 8.50
CA PRO A 305 9.34 11.70 7.55
C PRO A 305 9.31 12.42 6.19
N LEU A 306 8.14 12.90 5.75
CA LEU A 306 7.99 13.60 4.47
C LEU A 306 8.36 15.09 4.52
N ILE A 307 8.70 15.62 5.70
CA ILE A 307 9.07 17.03 5.86
C ILE A 307 10.56 17.16 6.04
N GLU A 308 11.20 17.77 5.05
CA GLU A 308 12.62 18.10 5.13
C GLU A 308 12.87 19.09 6.28
N HIS A 309 13.88 18.84 7.10
CA HIS A 309 14.19 19.63 8.30
C HIS A 309 13.03 19.75 9.30
N CYS A 310 12.19 18.72 9.42
CA CYS A 310 11.13 18.67 10.41
C CYS A 310 11.68 18.92 11.83
N ILE A 311 11.05 19.83 12.56
CA ILE A 311 11.39 20.06 13.98
C ILE A 311 10.88 18.90 14.82
N PRO A 312 11.74 18.12 15.47
CA PRO A 312 11.31 16.97 16.24
C PRO A 312 10.60 17.38 17.54
N ASN A 313 9.65 16.59 17.98
CA ASN A 313 8.86 16.83 19.18
C ASN A 313 8.90 15.63 20.13
N ASP A 314 8.71 15.90 21.41
CA ASP A 314 8.66 14.90 22.47
C ASP A 314 7.27 14.89 23.10
N ILE A 315 6.77 13.70 23.46
CA ILE A 315 5.52 13.54 24.18
C ILE A 315 5.54 12.25 25.01
N THR A 316 4.99 12.35 26.22
CA THR A 316 4.76 11.18 27.10
C THR A 316 3.36 11.28 27.66
N LEU A 317 2.60 10.19 27.58
CA LEU A 317 1.22 10.09 28.06
C LEU A 317 1.07 8.95 29.05
N CYS A 318 0.34 9.21 30.12
CA CYS A 318 0.03 8.25 31.17
C CYS A 318 -1.49 8.00 31.26
N GLY A 319 -2.06 7.34 30.27
CA GLY A 319 -3.46 6.91 30.29
C GLY A 319 -4.50 7.91 29.78
N SER A 320 -4.10 9.11 29.35
CA SER A 320 -4.99 10.16 28.84
C SER A 320 -4.93 10.32 27.33
N SER A 321 -5.96 10.96 26.79
CA SER A 321 -5.98 11.44 25.41
C SER A 321 -5.36 12.85 25.33
N VAL A 322 -5.12 13.36 24.12
CA VAL A 322 -4.39 14.60 23.86
C VAL A 322 -5.29 15.62 23.16
N LEU A 323 -5.33 16.83 23.69
CA LEU A 323 -5.91 17.99 23.02
C LEU A 323 -4.81 18.98 22.66
N VAL A 324 -4.62 19.22 21.36
CA VAL A 324 -3.61 20.15 20.84
C VAL A 324 -4.28 21.43 20.39
N THR A 325 -3.92 22.55 21.03
CA THR A 325 -4.41 23.89 20.70
C THR A 325 -3.35 24.70 19.95
N GLY A 326 -3.75 25.79 19.31
CA GLY A 326 -2.84 26.70 18.59
C GLY A 326 -3.43 27.22 17.29
N SER A 327 -2.75 28.18 16.68
CA SER A 327 -3.19 28.79 15.41
C SER A 327 -3.02 27.83 14.22
N ASN A 328 -3.66 28.16 13.09
CA ASN A 328 -3.37 27.50 11.82
C ASN A 328 -1.91 27.75 11.44
N MET A 329 -1.27 26.81 10.75
CA MET A 329 0.14 26.82 10.36
C MET A 329 1.16 26.60 11.51
N SER A 330 0.72 26.45 12.76
CA SER A 330 1.63 26.23 13.91
C SER A 330 2.23 24.81 13.97
N GLY A 331 1.70 23.86 13.19
CA GLY A 331 2.20 22.48 13.12
C GLY A 331 1.31 21.42 13.77
N LYS A 332 0.10 21.75 14.27
CA LYS A 332 -0.84 20.81 14.92
C LYS A 332 -1.15 19.59 14.06
N THR A 333 -1.65 19.82 12.84
CA THR A 333 -2.01 18.76 11.89
C THR A 333 -0.81 17.90 11.51
N THR A 334 0.35 18.53 11.30
CA THR A 334 1.61 17.83 10.99
C THR A 334 2.02 16.90 12.13
N PHE A 335 1.87 17.35 13.37
CA PHE A 335 2.23 16.56 14.55
C PHE A 335 1.33 15.33 14.71
N ILE A 336 0.00 15.46 14.58
CA ILE A 336 -0.89 14.30 14.70
C ILE A 336 -0.69 13.32 13.53
N ARG A 337 -0.39 13.81 12.33
CA ARG A 337 0.01 12.96 11.20
C ARG A 337 1.32 12.21 11.48
N ALA A 338 2.31 12.88 12.08
CA ALA A 338 3.57 12.24 12.47
C ALA A 338 3.34 11.09 13.47
N ILE A 339 2.43 11.23 14.44
CA ILE A 339 2.03 10.15 15.35
C ILE A 339 1.44 8.97 14.56
N GLY A 340 0.49 9.23 13.66
CA GLY A 340 -0.16 8.18 12.84
C GLY A 340 0.82 7.44 11.93
N LEU A 341 1.68 8.19 11.24
CA LEU A 341 2.72 7.61 10.37
C LEU A 341 3.74 6.79 11.15
N ASN A 342 4.12 7.22 12.35
CA ASN A 342 5.03 6.46 13.20
C ASN A 342 4.40 5.15 13.68
N LEU A 343 3.13 5.15 14.08
CA LEU A 343 2.43 3.92 14.44
C LEU A 343 2.34 2.96 13.24
N LEU A 344 1.93 3.45 12.08
CA LEU A 344 1.82 2.62 10.88
C LEU A 344 3.20 2.09 10.45
N SER A 345 4.23 2.92 10.45
CA SER A 345 5.60 2.52 10.14
C SER A 345 6.14 1.51 11.16
N ALA A 346 5.83 1.67 12.44
CA ALA A 346 6.16 0.70 13.48
C ALA A 346 5.52 -0.68 13.20
N GLN A 347 4.27 -0.70 12.77
CA GLN A 347 3.53 -1.92 12.45
C GLN A 347 4.03 -2.59 11.17
N VAL A 348 4.30 -1.81 10.12
CA VAL A 348 4.63 -2.31 8.78
C VAL A 348 6.13 -2.51 8.59
N PHE A 349 6.95 -1.52 8.92
CA PHE A 349 8.41 -1.53 8.68
C PHE A 349 9.23 -1.86 9.93
N HIS A 350 8.59 -2.07 11.07
CA HIS A 350 9.26 -2.21 12.37
C HIS A 350 10.27 -1.08 12.62
N THR A 351 9.93 0.15 12.20
CA THR A 351 10.80 1.31 12.20
C THR A 351 10.00 2.55 12.58
N CYS A 352 10.51 3.34 13.51
CA CYS A 352 9.91 4.59 13.95
C CYS A 352 10.82 5.77 13.64
N PHE A 353 10.25 6.86 13.15
CA PHE A 353 10.93 8.13 12.86
C PHE A 353 11.04 8.97 14.15
N ALA A 354 11.78 8.44 15.11
CA ALA A 354 11.97 8.99 16.44
C ALA A 354 13.29 8.50 17.03
N ARG A 355 13.75 9.08 18.14
CA ARG A 355 14.87 8.57 18.95
C ARG A 355 14.44 7.49 19.92
N SER A 356 13.20 7.59 20.42
CA SER A 356 12.52 6.59 21.22
C SER A 356 11.04 6.60 20.84
N PHE A 357 10.42 5.43 20.72
CA PHE A 357 9.00 5.30 20.43
C PHE A 357 8.44 4.05 21.09
N ARG A 358 7.61 4.27 22.11
CA ARG A 358 6.91 3.19 22.84
C ARG A 358 5.42 3.39 22.67
N PHE A 359 4.75 2.40 22.13
CA PHE A 359 3.32 2.42 21.86
C PHE A 359 2.76 0.99 21.85
N PRO A 360 1.49 0.76 22.23
CA PRO A 360 0.86 -0.55 22.06
C PRO A 360 0.71 -0.89 20.58
N MET A 361 1.53 -1.81 20.07
CA MET A 361 1.61 -2.12 18.63
C MET A 361 0.32 -2.73 18.07
N ASP A 362 -0.50 -3.42 18.91
CA ASP A 362 -1.82 -3.90 18.49
C ASP A 362 -2.90 -2.80 18.59
N THR A 363 -2.67 -1.68 17.92
CA THR A 363 -3.58 -0.52 17.90
C THR A 363 -4.07 -0.28 16.48
N ALA A 364 -5.39 -0.13 16.33
CA ALA A 364 -6.01 0.25 15.06
C ALA A 364 -6.05 1.78 14.91
N LEU A 365 -5.68 2.27 13.74
CA LEU A 365 -5.59 3.69 13.43
C LEU A 365 -6.81 4.17 12.64
N PHE A 366 -7.40 5.26 13.09
CA PHE A 366 -8.51 5.96 12.46
C PHE A 366 -8.23 7.46 12.41
N SER A 367 -8.61 8.12 11.34
CA SER A 367 -8.42 9.57 11.22
C SER A 367 -9.63 10.30 10.64
N ALA A 368 -9.79 11.57 11.03
CA ALA A 368 -10.64 12.58 10.43
C ALA A 368 -9.87 13.89 10.43
N ILE A 369 -8.94 14.06 9.48
CA ILE A 369 -8.03 15.20 9.44
C ILE A 369 -8.43 16.16 8.33
N HIS A 370 -8.62 15.67 7.12
CA HIS A 370 -8.89 16.50 5.96
C HIS A 370 -10.22 16.11 5.33
N LEU A 371 -11.13 17.07 5.24
CA LEU A 371 -12.41 16.88 4.60
C LEU A 371 -12.55 17.95 3.51
N GLU A 372 -12.68 17.52 2.26
CA GLU A 372 -12.92 18.41 1.13
C GLU A 372 -14.42 18.47 0.80
N ASP A 373 -14.89 19.64 0.39
CA ASP A 373 -16.23 19.78 -0.17
C ASP A 373 -16.32 18.98 -1.48
N SER A 374 -17.01 17.87 -1.47
CA SER A 374 -17.31 17.13 -2.70
C SER A 374 -18.55 17.74 -3.37
N LEU A 375 -18.33 18.68 -4.27
CA LEU A 375 -19.39 19.26 -5.12
C LEU A 375 -20.10 18.20 -5.97
N MET A 376 -19.44 17.07 -6.25
CA MET A 376 -19.96 15.98 -7.07
C MET A 376 -20.98 15.09 -6.32
N GLU A 377 -20.84 14.94 -5.01
CA GLU A 377 -21.71 14.06 -4.22
C GLU A 377 -22.91 14.79 -3.61
N GLY A 378 -22.98 16.10 -3.69
CA GLY A 378 -24.08 16.92 -3.16
C GLY A 378 -24.24 16.85 -1.64
N LYS A 379 -23.25 16.29 -0.92
CA LYS A 379 -23.23 16.20 0.55
C LYS A 379 -22.50 17.40 1.12
N SER A 380 -23.07 18.03 2.15
CA SER A 380 -22.36 19.08 2.85
C SER A 380 -21.18 18.48 3.64
N PHE A 381 -20.08 19.22 3.71
CA PHE A 381 -18.91 18.94 4.53
C PHE A 381 -19.26 18.44 5.94
N PHE A 382 -20.17 19.14 6.62
CA PHE A 382 -20.62 18.80 7.96
C PHE A 382 -21.27 17.39 8.04
N LEU A 383 -22.08 17.02 7.05
CA LEU A 383 -22.75 15.72 7.05
C LEU A 383 -21.75 14.57 6.86
N GLN A 384 -20.72 14.75 6.03
CA GLN A 384 -19.66 13.75 5.85
C GLN A 384 -18.87 13.58 7.14
N GLU A 385 -18.50 14.66 7.79
CA GLU A 385 -17.80 14.64 9.08
C GLU A 385 -18.60 13.89 10.15
N VAL A 386 -19.90 14.19 10.26
CA VAL A 386 -20.82 13.49 11.19
C VAL A 386 -20.87 11.98 10.91
N GLN A 387 -20.88 11.56 9.63
CA GLN A 387 -20.89 10.15 9.28
C GLN A 387 -19.60 9.45 9.67
N ILE A 388 -18.43 10.04 9.37
CA ILE A 388 -17.12 9.50 9.74
C ILE A 388 -16.98 9.37 11.27
N VAL A 389 -17.32 10.40 12.00
CA VAL A 389 -17.26 10.39 13.47
C VAL A 389 -18.24 9.36 14.05
N ARG A 390 -19.41 9.20 13.47
CA ARG A 390 -20.37 8.14 13.86
C ARG A 390 -19.76 6.75 13.67
N GLU A 391 -19.12 6.48 12.53
CA GLU A 391 -18.43 5.20 12.29
C GLU A 391 -17.35 4.95 13.34
N MET A 392 -16.56 5.95 13.70
CA MET A 392 -15.56 5.85 14.79
C MET A 392 -16.20 5.53 16.15
N LEU A 393 -17.36 6.09 16.46
CA LEU A 393 -18.12 5.77 17.67
C LEU A 393 -18.68 4.34 17.67
N GLU A 394 -18.95 3.77 16.51
CA GLU A 394 -19.50 2.42 16.32
C GLU A 394 -18.39 1.34 16.25
N VAL A 395 -17.11 1.71 16.11
CA VAL A 395 -16.00 0.73 16.07
C VAL A 395 -16.02 -0.16 17.31
N GLY A 396 -15.93 -1.47 17.09
CA GLY A 396 -16.08 -2.49 18.14
C GLY A 396 -14.99 -2.48 19.21
N LYS A 397 -15.29 -3.01 20.39
CA LYS A 397 -14.39 -3.11 21.55
C LYS A 397 -13.50 -4.36 21.43
N GLY A 398 -12.51 -4.36 20.58
CA GLY A 398 -11.61 -5.53 20.48
C GLY A 398 -10.16 -5.12 20.71
N ARG A 399 -9.63 -4.35 19.82
CA ARG A 399 -8.27 -3.81 19.84
C ARG A 399 -8.25 -2.40 20.41
N ARG A 400 -7.08 -1.98 20.89
CA ARG A 400 -6.87 -0.56 21.21
C ARG A 400 -7.01 0.27 19.92
N GLN A 401 -7.47 1.52 20.08
CA GLN A 401 -7.76 2.40 18.95
C GLN A 401 -6.99 3.72 19.13
N LEU A 402 -6.41 4.21 18.04
CA LEU A 402 -5.85 5.55 17.95
C LEU A 402 -6.73 6.37 17.02
N PHE A 403 -7.31 7.46 17.54
CA PHE A 403 -8.08 8.41 16.75
C PHE A 403 -7.29 9.68 16.54
N LEU A 404 -7.14 10.12 15.29
CA LEU A 404 -6.52 11.37 14.89
C LEU A 404 -7.59 12.31 14.33
N LEU A 405 -7.89 13.37 15.05
CA LEU A 405 -9.01 14.27 14.76
C LEU A 405 -8.50 15.70 14.59
N ASP A 406 -8.77 16.34 13.46
CA ASP A 406 -8.34 17.71 13.18
C ASP A 406 -9.54 18.65 13.07
N GLU A 407 -9.69 19.53 14.08
CA GLU A 407 -10.66 20.63 14.08
C GLU A 407 -12.10 20.22 13.80
N LEU A 408 -12.66 19.32 14.63
CA LEU A 408 -13.98 18.75 14.45
C LEU A 408 -15.11 19.79 14.35
N PHE A 409 -16.06 19.51 13.46
CA PHE A 409 -17.34 20.19 13.30
C PHE A 409 -17.22 21.67 12.91
N LYS A 410 -16.25 22.03 12.07
CA LYS A 410 -16.07 23.42 11.57
C LYS A 410 -17.30 23.98 10.85
N GLY A 411 -18.15 23.13 10.30
CA GLY A 411 -19.31 23.51 9.49
C GLY A 411 -20.53 24.00 10.24
N THR A 412 -20.46 24.20 11.60
CA THR A 412 -21.60 24.69 12.41
C THR A 412 -21.21 25.89 13.28
N ASN A 413 -22.21 26.45 14.00
CA ASN A 413 -21.96 27.58 14.89
C ASN A 413 -21.10 27.18 16.10
N THR A 414 -20.40 28.16 16.69
CA THR A 414 -19.40 27.93 17.72
C THR A 414 -19.97 27.22 18.96
N VAL A 415 -21.18 27.57 19.42
CA VAL A 415 -21.77 27.01 20.64
C VAL A 415 -22.10 25.52 20.43
N GLU A 416 -22.74 25.17 19.31
CA GLU A 416 -23.08 23.78 18.97
C GLU A 416 -21.81 22.99 18.70
N ARG A 417 -20.83 23.56 17.98
CA ARG A 417 -19.53 22.92 17.70
C ARG A 417 -18.84 22.48 18.98
N ILE A 418 -18.65 23.38 19.93
CA ILE A 418 -18.01 23.07 21.23
C ILE A 418 -18.79 22.01 21.99
N ALA A 419 -20.13 22.10 22.03
CA ALA A 419 -20.95 21.12 22.72
C ALA A 419 -20.89 19.73 22.12
N ILE A 420 -20.97 19.64 20.78
CA ILE A 420 -20.87 18.36 20.06
C ILE A 420 -19.45 17.79 20.17
N ALA A 421 -18.42 18.60 19.95
CA ALA A 421 -17.03 18.18 20.06
C ALA A 421 -16.72 17.63 21.46
N LYS A 422 -17.12 18.33 22.54
CA LYS A 422 -16.97 17.83 23.90
C LYS A 422 -17.63 16.48 24.11
N ALA A 423 -18.88 16.32 23.69
CA ALA A 423 -19.60 15.06 23.87
C ALA A 423 -18.97 13.89 23.10
N VAL A 424 -18.55 14.13 21.85
CA VAL A 424 -17.89 13.12 20.99
C VAL A 424 -16.50 12.76 21.55
N LEU A 425 -15.68 13.75 21.87
CA LEU A 425 -14.33 13.51 22.40
C LEU A 425 -14.38 12.73 23.73
N SER A 426 -15.31 13.08 24.63
CA SER A 426 -15.51 12.32 25.87
C SER A 426 -15.95 10.87 25.59
N ALA A 427 -16.86 10.66 24.63
CA ALA A 427 -17.30 9.32 24.27
C ALA A 427 -16.17 8.46 23.68
N LEU A 428 -15.28 9.06 22.90
CA LEU A 428 -14.12 8.37 22.31
C LEU A 428 -13.06 8.07 23.38
N ALA A 429 -12.78 8.99 24.31
CA ALA A 429 -11.78 8.80 25.36
C ALA A 429 -12.14 7.69 26.37
N HIS A 430 -13.43 7.41 26.59
CA HIS A 430 -13.89 6.34 27.49
C HIS A 430 -13.83 4.92 26.89
N LYS A 431 -13.49 4.81 25.62
CA LYS A 431 -13.20 3.52 24.99
C LYS A 431 -11.75 3.10 25.29
N ASN A 432 -11.39 1.87 25.02
CA ASN A 432 -9.99 1.43 25.04
C ASN A 432 -9.22 2.11 23.90
N SER A 433 -9.07 3.43 23.97
CA SER A 433 -8.58 4.28 22.89
C SER A 433 -7.71 5.43 23.40
N ILE A 434 -6.88 5.92 22.50
CA ILE A 434 -6.13 7.15 22.62
C ILE A 434 -6.65 8.09 21.54
N VAL A 435 -6.97 9.32 21.91
CA VAL A 435 -7.44 10.34 20.96
C VAL A 435 -6.44 11.47 20.90
N PHE A 436 -5.99 11.82 19.71
CA PHE A 436 -5.29 13.06 19.41
C PHE A 436 -6.24 13.99 18.68
N ALA A 437 -6.71 15.02 19.35
CA ALA A 437 -7.60 16.01 18.75
C ALA A 437 -6.91 17.35 18.67
N THR A 438 -7.05 18.04 17.55
CA THR A 438 -6.62 19.44 17.42
C THR A 438 -7.84 20.35 17.41
N THR A 439 -7.70 21.56 17.94
CA THR A 439 -8.76 22.56 17.97
C THR A 439 -8.23 23.98 18.07
N HIS A 440 -9.04 24.93 17.59
CA HIS A 440 -8.88 26.36 17.89
C HIS A 440 -9.73 26.80 19.09
N ASP A 441 -10.70 25.99 19.53
CA ASP A 441 -11.61 26.31 20.61
C ASP A 441 -10.91 26.02 21.94
N VAL A 442 -10.28 27.04 22.53
CA VAL A 442 -9.52 26.92 23.76
C VAL A 442 -10.42 26.50 24.93
N GLU A 443 -11.71 26.80 24.84
CA GLU A 443 -12.76 26.43 25.79
C GLU A 443 -12.87 24.93 26.00
N LEU A 444 -12.58 24.13 24.93
CA LEU A 444 -12.57 22.67 25.04
C LEU A 444 -11.50 22.15 25.99
N ALA A 445 -10.37 22.86 26.14
CA ALA A 445 -9.31 22.44 27.05
C ALA A 445 -9.76 22.41 28.52
N SER A 446 -10.56 23.38 28.94
CA SER A 446 -11.12 23.38 30.29
C SER A 446 -12.27 22.40 30.48
N LEU A 447 -13.08 22.16 29.42
CA LEU A 447 -14.19 21.22 29.47
C LEU A 447 -13.74 19.75 29.47
N LEU A 448 -12.53 19.46 29.00
CA LEU A 448 -11.95 18.12 28.84
C LEU A 448 -10.76 17.86 29.79
N GLU A 449 -10.46 18.74 30.74
CA GLU A 449 -9.26 18.69 31.62
C GLU A 449 -9.08 17.37 32.37
N ASN A 450 -10.16 16.64 32.66
CA ASN A 450 -10.12 15.36 33.37
C ASN A 450 -9.92 14.13 32.43
N GLU A 451 -10.02 14.31 31.12
CA GLU A 451 -10.01 13.24 30.12
C GLU A 451 -8.86 13.39 29.14
N TYR A 452 -8.37 14.61 28.94
CA TYR A 452 -7.36 14.99 27.97
C TYR A 452 -6.22 15.77 28.58
N GLU A 453 -5.00 15.40 28.26
CA GLU A 453 -3.85 16.28 28.50
C GLU A 453 -3.79 17.35 27.40
N SER A 454 -3.68 18.60 27.81
CA SER A 454 -3.61 19.74 26.90
C SER A 454 -2.18 20.06 26.52
N PHE A 455 -1.97 20.25 25.22
CA PHE A 455 -0.73 20.75 24.65
C PHE A 455 -1.03 21.89 23.67
N HIS A 456 0.00 22.67 23.34
CA HIS A 456 -0.17 23.73 22.36
C HIS A 456 1.08 23.93 21.50
N PHE A 457 0.85 24.45 20.31
CA PHE A 457 1.85 25.09 19.48
C PHE A 457 1.63 26.59 19.51
N CYS A 458 2.71 27.38 19.56
CA CYS A 458 2.63 28.83 19.57
C CYS A 458 3.41 29.44 18.41
N GLU A 459 2.95 30.61 18.01
CA GLU A 459 3.65 31.52 17.13
C GLU A 459 4.46 32.51 17.95
N CYS A 460 5.63 32.87 17.48
CA CYS A 460 6.45 33.94 18.01
C CYS A 460 6.36 35.14 17.07
N VAL A 461 5.94 36.26 17.61
CA VAL A 461 5.92 37.54 16.90
C VAL A 461 7.04 38.40 17.44
N ALA A 462 8.15 38.50 16.73
CA ALA A 462 9.30 39.36 17.06
C ALA A 462 9.65 40.22 15.87
N ASP A 463 10.02 41.48 16.14
CA ASP A 463 10.50 42.45 15.12
C ASP A 463 9.61 42.56 13.87
N ASN A 464 8.29 42.56 14.06
CA ASN A 464 7.30 42.61 13.00
C ASN A 464 7.38 41.42 12.02
N THR A 465 7.93 40.27 12.46
CA THR A 465 7.97 39.00 11.72
C THR A 465 7.21 37.92 12.48
N LEU A 466 6.43 37.11 11.77
CA LEU A 466 5.77 35.91 12.28
C LEU A 466 6.69 34.72 12.10
N SER A 467 7.03 34.06 13.16
CA SER A 467 7.80 32.82 13.13
C SER A 467 7.13 31.74 13.97
N PHE A 468 7.35 30.48 13.58
CA PHE A 468 6.85 29.31 14.29
C PHE A 468 8.04 28.49 14.77
N ASP A 469 8.05 28.12 16.04
CA ASP A 469 9.09 27.23 16.57
C ASP A 469 8.77 25.74 16.33
N TYR A 470 7.52 25.44 15.94
CA TYR A 470 7.01 24.10 15.70
C TYR A 470 7.26 23.13 16.86
N LYS A 471 7.33 23.66 18.09
CA LYS A 471 7.54 22.89 19.33
C LYS A 471 6.24 22.72 20.10
N LEU A 472 5.97 21.43 20.42
CA LEU A 472 4.87 21.06 21.29
C LEU A 472 5.17 21.49 22.73
N LYS A 473 4.26 22.23 23.34
CA LYS A 473 4.40 22.72 24.70
C LYS A 473 3.24 22.24 25.57
N PRO A 474 3.47 21.92 26.85
CA PRO A 474 2.39 21.50 27.76
C PRO A 474 1.42 22.66 28.07
N GLY A 475 0.16 22.30 28.34
CA GLY A 475 -0.91 23.22 28.62
C GLY A 475 -1.64 23.78 27.40
N PRO A 476 -2.79 24.44 27.56
CA PRO A 476 -3.54 25.05 26.46
C PRO A 476 -2.85 26.33 25.96
N ALA A 477 -3.14 26.73 24.70
CA ALA A 477 -2.66 27.99 24.16
C ALA A 477 -3.30 29.19 24.94
N THR A 478 -2.45 30.08 25.44
CA THR A 478 -2.89 31.27 26.20
C THR A 478 -2.87 32.54 25.35
N GLU A 479 -2.06 32.58 24.30
CA GLU A 479 -1.88 33.75 23.44
C GLU A 479 -2.82 33.70 22.24
N ARG A 480 -3.47 34.85 21.96
CA ARG A 480 -4.33 35.06 20.78
C ARG A 480 -3.66 36.11 19.88
N ASN A 481 -2.92 35.68 18.85
CA ASN A 481 -2.13 36.57 18.04
C ASN A 481 -2.79 36.95 16.68
N ALA A 482 -4.01 36.48 16.42
CA ALA A 482 -4.68 36.73 15.12
C ALA A 482 -4.82 38.24 14.82
N ILE A 483 -5.19 39.07 15.80
CA ILE A 483 -5.31 40.54 15.61
C ILE A 483 -3.92 41.16 15.35
N ARG A 484 -2.89 40.67 16.00
CA ARG A 484 -1.51 41.13 15.78
C ARG A 484 -1.00 40.77 14.37
N ILE A 485 -1.42 39.62 13.82
CA ILE A 485 -1.08 39.22 12.48
C ILE A 485 -1.71 40.16 11.45
N ILE A 486 -2.98 40.54 11.57
CA ILE A 486 -3.60 41.49 10.66
C ILE A 486 -2.97 42.89 10.76
N GLU A 487 -2.52 43.28 11.96
CA GLU A 487 -1.76 44.52 12.16
C GLU A 487 -0.44 44.48 11.39
N MET A 488 0.31 43.38 11.47
CA MET A 488 1.55 43.14 10.71
C MET A 488 1.34 43.14 9.21
N CYS A 489 0.20 42.64 8.73
CA CYS A 489 -0.18 42.66 7.33
C CYS A 489 -0.56 44.06 6.81
N GLY A 490 -0.46 45.11 7.64
CA GLY A 490 -0.69 46.48 7.27
C GLY A 490 -2.17 46.90 7.14
N TYR A 491 -3.05 46.24 7.86
CA TYR A 491 -4.46 46.63 7.93
C TYR A 491 -4.61 48.02 8.55
N PRO A 492 -5.66 48.77 8.14
CA PRO A 492 -5.89 50.12 8.68
C PRO A 492 -5.96 50.13 10.23
N LYS A 493 -5.28 51.07 10.88
CA LYS A 493 -5.22 51.15 12.35
C LYS A 493 -6.59 51.20 13.00
N GLU A 494 -7.58 51.77 12.34
CA GLU A 494 -8.96 51.83 12.80
C GLU A 494 -9.59 50.44 12.91
N VAL A 495 -9.35 49.58 11.90
CA VAL A 495 -9.84 48.17 11.84
C VAL A 495 -9.17 47.36 12.93
N VAL A 496 -7.85 47.47 13.07
CA VAL A 496 -7.08 46.74 14.11
C VAL A 496 -7.49 47.18 15.50
N GLY A 497 -7.64 48.50 15.72
CA GLY A 497 -8.07 49.07 17.02
C GLY A 497 -9.48 48.62 17.41
N GLU A 498 -10.42 48.56 16.44
CA GLU A 498 -11.77 48.06 16.69
C GLU A 498 -11.76 46.54 17.00
N ALA A 499 -10.94 45.75 16.29
CA ALA A 499 -10.77 44.34 16.57
C ALA A 499 -10.26 44.09 18.01
N TYR A 500 -9.25 44.82 18.46
CA TYR A 500 -8.77 44.74 19.84
C TYR A 500 -9.84 45.14 20.85
N ARG A 501 -10.64 46.16 20.57
CA ARG A 501 -11.73 46.61 21.43
C ARG A 501 -12.81 45.56 21.60
N LEU A 502 -13.20 44.90 20.49
CA LEU A 502 -14.21 43.86 20.51
C LEU A 502 -13.70 42.58 21.19
N ALA A 503 -12.46 42.18 20.93
CA ALA A 503 -11.85 41.01 21.57
C ALA A 503 -11.78 41.16 23.10
N LYS A 504 -11.49 42.36 23.61
CA LYS A 504 -11.50 42.63 25.08
C LYS A 504 -12.91 42.55 25.68
N LYS A 505 -13.97 42.82 24.92
CA LYS A 505 -15.36 42.74 25.41
C LYS A 505 -15.89 41.31 25.52
N HIS A 506 -15.34 40.36 24.75
CA HIS A 506 -15.76 38.95 24.71
C HIS A 506 -14.91 38.05 25.64
N VAL A 507 -13.97 38.59 26.41
CA VAL A 507 -13.15 37.87 27.40
C VAL A 507 -13.76 37.98 28.82
N LEU A 508 -14.97 38.51 28.91
CA LEU A 508 -15.73 38.56 30.17
C LEU A 508 -16.87 37.52 30.14
#